data_9818a1a5e540a38a6756ef92174684ac
#
_entry.id   9818a1a5e540a38a6756ef92174684ac
#
_cell.length_a   1.000
_cell.length_b   1.000
_cell.length_c   1.000
_cell.angle_alpha   90.00
_cell.angle_beta   90.00
_cell.angle_gamma   90.00
#
_symmetry.space_group_name_H-M   'P 1'
#
loop_
_entity.id
_entity.type
_entity.pdbx_description
1 polymer ?
#
loop_
_entity_poly.entity_id
_entity_poly.type
_entity_poly.pdbx_seq_one_letter_code
_entity_poly.pdbx_strand_id
1 'polypeptide(L)'
;MKIEHVYSRKVCISTNLTCNLKCIYCYEREKKNIELDVDEAIGVLTEILNTKTESGTKIKLHGGEPFLVYDKIKQLCETLWNKNFNDYYHFHVTTNGTLVHGEIQEWLIKNKDKITLKLSLDGDKRSNDINRPHSFDLIDLPFFLSTWPDLRVNMTITPSTIPFFASNIKYLHSVGIRNILCHFSLFTDWSKCNMKADFYNQLLDLID
;
A
#
# COMPACT_ATOMS: atom_id res chain seq x y z
N MET A 1 -13.62 13.80 9.78
CA MET A 1 -12.86 13.43 8.58
C MET A 1 -11.61 14.30 8.54
N LYS A 2 -10.43 13.73 8.86
CA LYS A 2 -9.17 14.47 8.69
C LYS A 2 -8.93 14.67 7.21
N ILE A 3 -8.74 15.90 6.76
CA ILE A 3 -8.36 16.20 5.38
C ILE A 3 -6.97 15.61 5.17
N GLU A 4 -6.81 14.73 4.16
CA GLU A 4 -5.50 14.19 3.81
C GLU A 4 -4.57 15.36 3.46
N HIS A 5 -3.37 15.38 4.07
CA HIS A 5 -2.38 16.41 3.76
C HIS A 5 -2.05 16.39 2.26
N VAL A 6 -2.21 17.52 1.60
CA VAL A 6 -1.92 17.67 0.17
C VAL A 6 -0.46 18.08 0.01
N TYR A 7 0.35 17.17 -0.52
CA TYR A 7 1.76 17.43 -0.78
C TYR A 7 1.96 18.11 -2.13
N SER A 8 2.83 19.13 -2.17
CA SER A 8 3.19 19.82 -3.41
C SER A 8 4.06 18.95 -4.33
N ARG A 9 4.85 18.04 -3.76
CA ARG A 9 5.72 17.13 -4.50
C ARG A 9 5.45 15.68 -4.13
N LYS A 10 5.54 14.79 -5.14
CA LYS A 10 5.46 13.34 -4.95
C LYS A 10 6.66 12.69 -5.60
N VAL A 11 7.43 11.94 -4.81
CA VAL A 11 8.55 11.12 -5.27
C VAL A 11 8.17 9.67 -5.09
N CYS A 12 8.40 8.84 -6.10
CA CYS A 12 8.17 7.40 -6.03
C CYS A 12 9.50 6.67 -6.17
N ILE A 13 9.79 5.79 -5.22
CA ILE A 13 10.99 4.95 -5.21
C ILE A 13 10.55 3.50 -5.26
N SER A 14 11.07 2.77 -6.25
CA SER A 14 10.95 1.30 -6.27
C SER A 14 12.01 0.72 -5.36
N THR A 15 11.58 0.02 -4.30
CA THR A 15 12.51 -0.55 -3.31
C THR A 15 13.10 -1.87 -3.80
N ASN A 16 12.33 -2.62 -4.58
CA ASN A 16 12.73 -3.87 -5.22
C ASN A 16 11.74 -4.25 -6.32
N LEU A 17 12.09 -5.25 -7.14
CA LEU A 17 11.20 -5.86 -8.12
C LEU A 17 10.82 -7.31 -7.76
N THR A 18 11.12 -7.75 -6.53
CA THR A 18 10.74 -9.06 -5.99
C THR A 18 9.51 -8.93 -5.09
N CYS A 19 8.75 -10.03 -4.95
CA CYS A 19 7.59 -10.08 -4.06
C CYS A 19 7.40 -11.51 -3.57
N ASN A 20 7.01 -11.68 -2.34
CA ASN A 20 6.68 -12.98 -1.75
C ASN A 20 5.29 -13.50 -2.17
N LEU A 21 4.45 -12.67 -2.83
CA LEU A 21 3.14 -13.09 -3.36
C LEU A 21 3.14 -13.20 -4.88
N LYS A 22 2.11 -13.92 -5.39
CA LYS A 22 1.82 -14.12 -6.82
C LYS A 22 0.38 -13.69 -7.14
N CYS A 23 0.06 -12.41 -6.89
CA CYS A 23 -1.27 -11.88 -7.15
C CYS A 23 -1.67 -12.04 -8.62
N ILE A 24 -2.91 -12.48 -8.88
CA ILE A 24 -3.37 -12.82 -10.24
C ILE A 24 -3.40 -11.63 -11.20
N TYR A 25 -3.49 -10.43 -10.67
CA TYR A 25 -3.53 -9.16 -11.41
C TYR A 25 -2.22 -8.37 -11.39
N CYS A 26 -1.14 -8.96 -10.85
CA CYS A 26 0.12 -8.23 -10.71
C CYS A 26 0.66 -7.77 -12.07
N TYR A 27 0.97 -6.47 -12.17
CA TYR A 27 1.60 -5.91 -13.37
C TYR A 27 3.08 -6.31 -13.48
N GLU A 28 3.74 -6.55 -12.33
CA GLU A 28 5.13 -7.01 -12.25
C GLU A 28 5.16 -8.55 -12.36
N ARG A 29 5.05 -9.05 -13.59
CA ARG A 29 5.01 -10.50 -13.87
C ARG A 29 6.40 -11.14 -13.85
N GLU A 30 7.41 -10.41 -14.36
CA GLU A 30 8.80 -10.82 -14.36
C GLU A 30 9.52 -10.25 -13.14
N LYS A 31 9.48 -11.01 -12.04
CA LYS A 31 10.15 -10.58 -10.81
C LYS A 31 11.66 -10.68 -10.99
N LYS A 32 12.34 -9.53 -10.98
CA LYS A 32 13.79 -9.42 -11.13
C LYS A 32 14.41 -9.21 -9.76
N ASN A 33 15.59 -9.77 -9.55
CA ASN A 33 16.36 -9.53 -8.31
C ASN A 33 17.09 -8.18 -8.41
N ILE A 34 16.30 -7.10 -8.47
CA ILE A 34 16.77 -5.72 -8.47
C ILE A 34 16.27 -5.09 -7.16
N GLU A 35 17.17 -4.52 -6.42
CA GLU A 35 16.90 -3.89 -5.14
C GLU A 35 17.42 -2.46 -5.12
N LEU A 36 16.85 -1.66 -4.22
CA LEU A 36 17.24 -0.28 -3.98
C LEU A 36 18.75 -0.14 -3.71
N ASP A 37 19.39 0.75 -4.43
CA ASP A 37 20.67 1.34 -4.01
C ASP A 37 20.36 2.45 -3.01
N VAL A 38 20.72 2.20 -1.75
CA VAL A 38 20.37 3.12 -0.64
C VAL A 38 21.17 4.41 -0.73
N ASP A 39 22.43 4.35 -1.10
CA ASP A 39 23.30 5.53 -1.16
C ASP A 39 22.91 6.46 -2.30
N GLU A 40 22.57 5.88 -3.46
CA GLU A 40 22.02 6.64 -4.59
C GLU A 40 20.69 7.31 -4.20
N ALA A 41 19.78 6.57 -3.58
CA ALA A 41 18.48 7.09 -3.13
C ALA A 41 18.63 8.22 -2.10
N ILE A 42 19.56 8.09 -1.15
CA ILE A 42 19.88 9.15 -0.18
C ILE A 42 20.41 10.39 -0.89
N GLY A 43 21.29 10.23 -1.87
CA GLY A 43 21.84 11.34 -2.66
C GLY A 43 20.73 12.12 -3.36
N VAL A 44 19.92 11.43 -4.16
CA VAL A 44 18.80 12.01 -4.91
C VAL A 44 17.78 12.68 -3.98
N LEU A 45 17.37 12.02 -2.89
CA LEU A 45 16.39 12.58 -1.95
C LEU A 45 16.99 13.78 -1.19
N THR A 46 18.28 13.79 -0.90
CA THR A 46 18.94 14.91 -0.26
C THR A 46 18.85 16.17 -1.15
N GLU A 47 19.12 16.05 -2.43
CA GLU A 47 18.98 17.16 -3.39
C GLU A 47 17.54 17.66 -3.49
N ILE A 48 16.58 16.73 -3.61
CA ILE A 48 15.15 17.05 -3.70
C ILE A 48 14.66 17.78 -2.45
N LEU A 49 14.99 17.30 -1.26
CA LEU A 49 14.50 17.83 0.02
C LEU A 49 15.16 19.14 0.44
N ASN A 50 16.32 19.49 -0.12
CA ASN A 50 16.93 20.81 0.05
C ASN A 50 16.17 21.92 -0.71
N THR A 51 15.30 21.56 -1.65
CA THR A 51 14.43 22.51 -2.36
C THR A 51 13.06 22.54 -1.69
N LYS A 52 12.76 23.65 -1.01
CA LYS A 52 11.48 23.86 -0.31
C LYS A 52 10.29 23.86 -1.25
N THR A 53 9.18 23.29 -0.81
CA THR A 53 7.87 23.34 -1.47
C THR A 53 6.84 24.02 -0.56
N GLU A 54 5.65 24.32 -1.06
CA GLU A 54 4.58 24.96 -0.25
C GLU A 54 4.02 24.01 0.84
N SER A 55 3.84 22.72 0.51
CA SER A 55 3.16 21.75 1.38
C SER A 55 3.96 20.47 1.58
N GLY A 56 5.27 20.48 1.30
CA GLY A 56 6.16 19.36 1.53
C GLY A 56 6.15 18.28 0.44
N THR A 57 6.97 17.27 0.65
CA THR A 57 7.21 16.15 -0.26
C THR A 57 6.69 14.83 0.31
N LYS A 58 5.87 14.16 -0.46
CA LYS A 58 5.43 12.78 -0.23
C LYS A 58 6.41 11.81 -0.88
N ILE A 59 7.13 11.03 -0.09
CA ILE A 59 8.03 9.98 -0.58
C ILE A 59 7.28 8.65 -0.50
N LYS A 60 7.01 8.06 -1.66
CA LYS A 60 6.35 6.75 -1.75
C LYS A 60 7.39 5.67 -1.96
N LEU A 61 7.41 4.70 -1.07
CA LEU A 61 8.17 3.47 -1.21
C LEU A 61 7.22 2.36 -1.68
N HIS A 62 7.53 1.78 -2.79
CA HIS A 62 6.77 0.66 -3.36
C HIS A 62 7.72 -0.27 -4.15
N GLY A 63 7.20 -1.30 -4.78
CA GLY A 63 7.99 -2.26 -5.56
C GLY A 63 7.19 -3.54 -5.73
N GLY A 64 7.85 -4.68 -5.68
CA GLY A 64 7.17 -5.96 -5.51
C GLY A 64 6.55 -6.03 -4.10
N GLU A 65 7.35 -6.35 -3.08
CA GLU A 65 6.99 -6.14 -1.67
C GLU A 65 8.12 -5.40 -0.96
N PRO A 66 7.88 -4.17 -0.49
CA PRO A 66 8.93 -3.35 0.12
C PRO A 66 9.62 -3.99 1.33
N PHE A 67 8.87 -4.67 2.18
CA PHE A 67 9.44 -5.25 3.40
C PHE A 67 10.29 -6.51 3.18
N LEU A 68 10.44 -7.00 1.94
CA LEU A 68 11.51 -7.97 1.61
C LEU A 68 12.91 -7.36 1.74
N VAL A 69 13.03 -6.05 1.61
CA VAL A 69 14.28 -5.30 1.77
C VAL A 69 14.18 -4.31 2.95
N TYR A 70 13.60 -4.78 4.05
CA TYR A 70 13.34 -3.98 5.26
C TYR A 70 14.57 -3.21 5.74
N ASP A 71 15.73 -3.86 5.82
CA ASP A 71 16.97 -3.23 6.31
C ASP A 71 17.37 -2.01 5.46
N LYS A 72 17.19 -2.11 4.14
CA LYS A 72 17.46 -0.99 3.22
C LYS A 72 16.47 0.17 3.42
N ILE A 73 15.19 -0.15 3.64
CA ILE A 73 14.16 0.86 3.94
C ILE A 73 14.47 1.54 5.27
N LYS A 74 14.82 0.76 6.30
CA LYS A 74 15.20 1.27 7.61
C LYS A 74 16.41 2.20 7.50
N GLN A 75 17.49 1.76 6.84
CA GLN A 75 18.69 2.56 6.61
C GLN A 75 18.37 3.87 5.88
N LEU A 76 17.60 3.83 4.78
CA LEU A 76 17.18 5.00 4.03
C LEU A 76 16.42 6.01 4.91
N CYS A 77 15.39 5.52 5.60
CA CYS A 77 14.53 6.36 6.43
C CYS A 77 15.30 6.98 7.60
N GLU A 78 16.06 6.18 8.35
CA GLU A 78 16.80 6.64 9.53
C GLU A 78 17.92 7.62 9.15
N THR A 79 18.60 7.38 8.01
CA THR A 79 19.62 8.31 7.51
C THR A 79 19.03 9.67 7.16
N LEU A 80 17.87 9.70 6.50
CA LEU A 80 17.22 10.96 6.16
C LEU A 80 16.60 11.66 7.37
N TRP A 81 16.00 10.92 8.32
CA TRP A 81 15.45 11.50 9.55
C TRP A 81 16.50 12.13 10.47
N ASN A 82 17.77 11.74 10.33
CA ASN A 82 18.89 12.33 11.07
C ASN A 82 19.52 13.55 10.39
N LYS A 83 18.97 13.97 9.24
CA LYS A 83 19.37 15.17 8.53
C LYS A 83 18.33 16.26 8.65
N ASN A 84 18.76 17.52 8.54
CA ASN A 84 17.87 18.67 8.43
C ASN A 84 17.70 19.05 6.96
N PHE A 85 16.44 19.24 6.55
CA PHE A 85 16.09 19.64 5.20
C PHE A 85 15.27 20.92 5.19
N ASN A 86 15.26 21.62 4.06
CA ASN A 86 14.46 22.83 3.88
C ASN A 86 12.98 22.51 3.63
N ASP A 87 12.68 21.29 3.16
CA ASP A 87 11.33 20.83 2.86
C ASP A 87 10.81 19.86 3.93
N TYR A 88 9.51 19.96 4.25
CA TYR A 88 8.82 18.93 5.02
C TYR A 88 8.63 17.69 4.14
N TYR A 89 8.82 16.52 4.71
CA TYR A 89 8.59 15.29 3.99
C TYR A 89 8.02 14.18 4.89
N HIS A 90 7.35 13.21 4.23
CA HIS A 90 6.77 12.08 4.92
C HIS A 90 6.85 10.83 4.04
N PHE A 91 7.22 9.69 4.65
CA PHE A 91 7.27 8.42 3.95
C PHE A 91 5.91 7.73 3.89
N HIS A 92 5.60 7.13 2.76
CA HIS A 92 4.43 6.30 2.55
C HIS A 92 4.84 4.98 1.91
N VAL A 93 4.57 3.87 2.58
CA VAL A 93 4.88 2.52 2.08
C VAL A 93 3.59 1.83 1.67
N THR A 94 3.56 1.25 0.47
CA THR A 94 2.48 0.35 0.06
C THR A 94 2.97 -1.08 0.20
N THR A 95 2.30 -1.87 1.03
CA THR A 95 2.68 -3.25 1.36
C THR A 95 1.51 -4.21 1.22
N ASN A 96 1.80 -5.47 0.97
CA ASN A 96 0.82 -6.55 1.08
C ASN A 96 0.56 -6.98 2.54
N GLY A 97 1.35 -6.48 3.50
CA GLY A 97 1.17 -6.66 4.93
C GLY A 97 1.67 -7.99 5.51
N THR A 98 1.99 -8.96 4.68
CA THR A 98 2.30 -10.34 5.15
C THR A 98 3.65 -10.49 5.85
N LEU A 99 4.53 -9.52 5.72
CA LEU A 99 5.86 -9.50 6.35
C LEU A 99 5.93 -8.54 7.55
N VAL A 100 4.84 -7.83 7.83
CA VAL A 100 4.83 -6.81 8.89
C VAL A 100 4.58 -7.47 10.24
N HIS A 101 5.64 -8.03 10.84
CA HIS A 101 5.63 -8.72 12.12
C HIS A 101 6.91 -8.41 12.92
N GLY A 102 6.90 -8.68 14.22
CA GLY A 102 8.08 -8.62 15.09
C GLY A 102 8.82 -7.28 15.01
N GLU A 103 10.12 -7.32 14.70
CA GLU A 103 10.98 -6.13 14.62
C GLU A 103 10.43 -5.05 13.69
N ILE A 104 9.80 -5.44 12.57
CA ILE A 104 9.21 -4.48 11.63
C ILE A 104 8.06 -3.70 12.31
N GLN A 105 7.20 -4.40 13.07
CA GLN A 105 6.12 -3.74 13.82
C GLN A 105 6.67 -2.78 14.87
N GLU A 106 7.67 -3.20 15.64
CA GLU A 106 8.30 -2.37 16.67
C GLU A 106 8.89 -1.09 16.07
N TRP A 107 9.61 -1.21 14.96
CA TRP A 107 10.19 -0.08 14.26
C TRP A 107 9.12 0.86 13.69
N LEU A 108 8.03 0.31 13.15
CA LEU A 108 6.91 1.08 12.61
C LEU A 108 6.17 1.83 13.71
N ILE A 109 5.90 1.21 14.88
CA ILE A 109 5.29 1.87 16.04
C ILE A 109 6.13 3.08 16.47
N LYS A 110 7.44 2.89 16.60
CA LYS A 110 8.38 3.94 17.01
C LYS A 110 8.38 5.13 16.06
N ASN A 111 8.12 4.90 14.78
CA ASN A 111 8.25 5.89 13.72
C ASN A 111 6.93 6.25 13.03
N LYS A 112 5.77 5.89 13.60
CA LYS A 112 4.44 6.02 12.99
C LYS A 112 4.08 7.47 12.58
N ASP A 113 4.69 8.47 13.20
CA ASP A 113 4.48 9.88 12.90
C ASP A 113 5.33 10.38 11.70
N LYS A 114 6.28 9.57 11.23
CA LYS A 114 7.18 9.88 10.10
C LYS A 114 6.94 8.98 8.88
N ILE A 115 6.22 7.86 9.06
CA ILE A 115 5.92 6.88 8.04
C ILE A 115 4.47 6.41 8.14
N THR A 116 3.79 6.33 7.01
CA THR A 116 2.42 5.82 6.93
C THR A 116 2.37 4.64 6.00
N LEU A 117 1.67 3.58 6.40
CA LEU A 117 1.44 2.43 5.54
C LEU A 117 0.12 2.55 4.77
N LYS A 118 0.12 1.96 3.57
CA LYS A 118 -1.08 1.59 2.83
C LYS A 118 -1.10 0.09 2.70
N LEU A 119 -2.19 -0.50 3.16
CA LEU A 119 -2.35 -1.95 3.10
C LEU A 119 -3.05 -2.35 1.80
N SER A 120 -2.49 -3.32 1.11
CA SER A 120 -3.13 -3.96 -0.03
C SER A 120 -3.98 -5.13 0.46
N LEU A 121 -5.31 -4.94 0.51
CA LEU A 121 -6.28 -5.94 1.00
C LEU A 121 -7.54 -5.89 0.13
N ASP A 122 -7.89 -7.01 -0.49
CA ASP A 122 -8.91 -7.05 -1.54
C ASP A 122 -10.31 -7.49 -1.02
N GLY A 123 -10.60 -7.24 0.25
CA GLY A 123 -11.88 -7.57 0.88
C GLY A 123 -11.74 -8.61 1.99
N ASP A 124 -12.73 -9.49 2.11
CA ASP A 124 -12.70 -10.61 3.04
C ASP A 124 -11.64 -11.66 2.65
N LYS A 125 -11.48 -12.69 3.50
CA LYS A 125 -10.52 -13.78 3.26
C LYS A 125 -10.71 -14.43 1.90
N ARG A 126 -11.96 -14.70 1.51
CA ARG A 126 -12.27 -15.37 0.23
C ARG A 126 -11.78 -14.52 -0.94
N SER A 127 -12.18 -13.26 -1.01
CA SER A 127 -11.86 -12.37 -2.11
C SER A 127 -10.38 -12.03 -2.14
N ASN A 128 -9.78 -11.81 -0.95
CA ASN A 128 -8.36 -11.55 -0.86
C ASN A 128 -7.54 -12.75 -1.36
N ASP A 129 -7.86 -13.97 -0.93
CA ASP A 129 -7.11 -15.18 -1.32
C ASP A 129 -7.36 -15.62 -2.77
N ILE A 130 -8.50 -15.24 -3.38
CA ILE A 130 -8.69 -15.36 -4.84
C ILE A 130 -7.67 -14.50 -5.59
N ASN A 131 -7.49 -13.26 -5.17
CA ASN A 131 -6.66 -12.26 -5.82
C ASN A 131 -5.18 -12.37 -5.43
N ARG A 132 -4.91 -12.68 -4.16
CA ARG A 132 -3.60 -12.73 -3.49
C ARG A 132 -3.46 -14.06 -2.75
N PRO A 133 -3.18 -15.17 -3.45
CA PRO A 133 -3.29 -16.52 -2.90
C PRO A 133 -2.60 -16.69 -1.54
N HIS A 134 -3.36 -17.23 -0.57
CA HIS A 134 -2.89 -17.60 0.77
C HIS A 134 -2.29 -16.46 1.59
N SER A 135 -2.71 -15.22 1.35
CA SER A 135 -2.10 -14.06 2.03
C SER A 135 -2.91 -13.50 3.19
N PHE A 136 -4.23 -13.73 3.23
CA PHE A 136 -5.12 -13.09 4.20
C PHE A 136 -4.73 -13.38 5.66
N ASP A 137 -4.51 -14.64 6.00
CA ASP A 137 -4.20 -15.05 7.37
C ASP A 137 -2.78 -14.66 7.83
N LEU A 138 -1.94 -14.16 6.91
CA LEU A 138 -0.60 -13.66 7.19
C LEU A 138 -0.59 -12.16 7.56
N ILE A 139 -1.74 -11.49 7.45
CA ILE A 139 -1.86 -10.06 7.72
C ILE A 139 -2.32 -9.85 9.16
N ASP A 140 -1.51 -9.21 9.98
CA ASP A 140 -1.91 -8.77 11.34
C ASP A 140 -2.76 -7.49 11.25
N LEU A 141 -4.01 -7.64 10.80
CA LEU A 141 -4.92 -6.51 10.61
C LEU A 141 -5.15 -5.69 11.91
N PRO A 142 -5.28 -6.30 13.11
CA PRO A 142 -5.34 -5.57 14.37
C PRO A 142 -4.16 -4.61 14.58
N PHE A 143 -2.94 -5.04 14.26
CA PHE A 143 -1.75 -4.18 14.35
C PHE A 143 -1.90 -2.93 13.47
N PHE A 144 -2.29 -3.11 12.20
CA PHE A 144 -2.46 -1.98 11.28
C PHE A 144 -3.50 -0.98 11.77
N LEU A 145 -4.65 -1.46 12.25
CA LEU A 145 -5.76 -0.62 12.71
C LEU A 145 -5.44 0.12 14.01
N SER A 146 -4.71 -0.51 14.93
CA SER A 146 -4.30 0.12 16.19
C SER A 146 -3.19 1.16 15.98
N THR A 147 -2.30 0.94 15.02
CA THR A 147 -1.18 1.84 14.75
C THR A 147 -1.60 3.04 13.90
N TRP A 148 -2.46 2.82 12.90
CA TRP A 148 -3.01 3.86 12.02
C TRP A 148 -4.53 3.78 11.96
N PRO A 149 -5.27 4.47 12.85
CA PRO A 149 -6.74 4.44 12.85
C PRO A 149 -7.39 4.89 11.52
N ASP A 150 -6.70 5.76 10.77
CA ASP A 150 -7.11 6.22 9.44
C ASP A 150 -6.44 5.39 8.30
N LEU A 151 -6.11 4.11 8.57
CA LEU A 151 -5.45 3.22 7.61
C LEU A 151 -6.14 3.28 6.24
N ARG A 152 -5.35 3.54 5.19
CA ARG A 152 -5.82 3.39 3.81
C ARG A 152 -5.60 1.97 3.33
N VAL A 153 -6.67 1.37 2.83
CA VAL A 153 -6.65 0.08 2.13
C VAL A 153 -6.74 0.32 0.63
N ASN A 154 -5.86 -0.32 -0.12
CA ASN A 154 -5.98 -0.45 -1.58
C ASN A 154 -6.62 -1.80 -1.90
N MET A 155 -7.80 -1.76 -2.51
CA MET A 155 -8.57 -2.93 -2.92
C MET A 155 -8.59 -3.03 -4.44
N THR A 156 -8.12 -4.15 -4.98
CA THR A 156 -8.16 -4.42 -6.42
C THR A 156 -9.35 -5.33 -6.73
N ILE A 157 -10.19 -4.86 -7.65
CA ILE A 157 -11.35 -5.58 -8.15
C ILE A 157 -10.94 -6.32 -9.41
N THR A 158 -11.23 -7.61 -9.48
CA THR A 158 -10.99 -8.47 -10.66
C THR A 158 -12.32 -9.05 -11.14
N PRO A 159 -12.38 -9.65 -12.34
CA PRO A 159 -13.56 -10.38 -12.80
C PRO A 159 -14.05 -11.44 -11.81
N SER A 160 -13.12 -12.06 -11.07
CA SER A 160 -13.45 -13.11 -10.09
C SER A 160 -13.98 -12.56 -8.76
N THR A 161 -13.71 -11.30 -8.44
CA THR A 161 -14.11 -10.70 -7.15
C THR A 161 -15.17 -9.61 -7.27
N ILE A 162 -15.51 -9.15 -8.49
CA ILE A 162 -16.55 -8.16 -8.71
C ILE A 162 -17.92 -8.61 -8.16
N PRO A 163 -18.33 -9.90 -8.20
CA PRO A 163 -19.60 -10.35 -7.62
C PRO A 163 -19.68 -10.21 -6.09
N PHE A 164 -18.54 -9.98 -5.42
CA PHE A 164 -18.43 -9.84 -3.97
C PHE A 164 -18.07 -8.41 -3.54
N PHE A 165 -18.14 -7.44 -4.46
CA PHE A 165 -17.69 -6.07 -4.18
C PHE A 165 -18.42 -5.46 -2.98
N ALA A 166 -19.76 -5.52 -2.96
CA ALA A 166 -20.57 -4.96 -1.87
C ALA A 166 -20.26 -5.64 -0.53
N SER A 167 -20.21 -6.97 -0.51
CA SER A 167 -19.88 -7.73 0.71
C SER A 167 -18.47 -7.45 1.20
N ASN A 168 -17.50 -7.25 0.30
CA ASN A 168 -16.13 -6.89 0.64
C ASN A 168 -16.05 -5.49 1.28
N ILE A 169 -16.77 -4.51 0.74
CA ILE A 169 -16.85 -3.16 1.34
C ILE A 169 -17.50 -3.24 2.74
N LYS A 170 -18.64 -3.95 2.85
CA LYS A 170 -19.32 -4.15 4.15
C LYS A 170 -18.39 -4.86 5.16
N TYR A 171 -17.63 -5.87 4.73
CA TYR A 171 -16.62 -6.53 5.57
C TYR A 171 -15.51 -5.57 6.02
N LEU A 172 -14.85 -4.88 5.09
CA LEU A 172 -13.77 -3.93 5.43
C LEU A 172 -14.26 -2.86 6.40
N HIS A 173 -15.50 -2.37 6.20
CA HIS A 173 -16.11 -1.42 7.11
C HIS A 173 -16.38 -2.04 8.51
N SER A 174 -16.84 -3.28 8.58
CA SER A 174 -17.15 -3.99 9.84
C SER A 174 -15.92 -4.20 10.71
N VAL A 175 -14.73 -4.40 10.10
CA VAL A 175 -13.46 -4.55 10.82
C VAL A 175 -12.79 -3.20 11.16
N GLY A 176 -13.42 -2.07 10.83
CA GLY A 176 -12.95 -0.75 11.23
C GLY A 176 -12.26 0.06 10.14
N ILE A 177 -12.11 -0.44 8.92
CA ILE A 177 -11.50 0.30 7.79
C ILE A 177 -12.51 1.32 7.26
N ARG A 178 -12.08 2.58 7.17
CA ARG A 178 -12.92 3.71 6.70
C ARG A 178 -12.41 4.37 5.44
N ASN A 179 -11.17 4.06 5.04
CA ASN A 179 -10.51 4.68 3.90
C ASN A 179 -10.11 3.59 2.89
N ILE A 180 -10.98 3.35 1.92
CA ILE A 180 -10.82 2.29 0.92
C ILE A 180 -10.68 2.94 -0.45
N LEU A 181 -9.57 2.63 -1.14
CA LEU A 181 -9.34 3.02 -2.52
C LEU A 181 -9.49 1.80 -3.43
N CYS A 182 -10.55 1.78 -4.21
CA CYS A 182 -10.86 0.69 -5.12
C CYS A 182 -10.28 0.94 -6.52
N HIS A 183 -9.73 -0.09 -7.13
CA HIS A 183 -9.22 -0.09 -8.49
C HIS A 183 -9.70 -1.32 -9.24
N PHE A 184 -10.07 -1.15 -10.50
CA PHE A 184 -10.22 -2.30 -11.40
C PHE A 184 -8.83 -2.77 -11.88
N SER A 185 -8.62 -4.07 -11.91
CA SER A 185 -7.37 -4.62 -12.43
C SER A 185 -7.24 -4.35 -13.93
N LEU A 186 -6.06 -3.85 -14.35
CA LEU A 186 -5.81 -3.52 -15.76
C LEU A 186 -5.28 -4.72 -16.56
N PHE A 187 -4.75 -5.75 -15.89
CA PHE A 187 -4.02 -6.86 -16.51
C PHE A 187 -4.75 -8.21 -16.36
N THR A 188 -6.06 -8.17 -16.21
CA THR A 188 -6.94 -9.35 -16.16
C THR A 188 -7.91 -9.35 -17.34
N ASP A 189 -8.34 -10.52 -17.74
CA ASP A 189 -9.31 -10.67 -18.83
C ASP A 189 -10.74 -10.37 -18.34
N TRP A 190 -11.28 -9.25 -18.76
CA TRP A 190 -12.65 -8.80 -18.45
C TRP A 190 -13.70 -9.30 -19.46
N SER A 191 -13.30 -10.02 -20.52
CA SER A 191 -14.23 -10.48 -21.57
C SER A 191 -15.29 -11.48 -21.04
N LYS A 192 -14.99 -12.14 -19.90
CA LYS A 192 -15.82 -13.19 -19.29
C LYS A 192 -16.85 -12.68 -18.29
N CYS A 193 -16.92 -11.37 -18.05
CA CYS A 193 -17.93 -10.78 -17.17
C CYS A 193 -18.51 -9.50 -17.80
N ASN A 194 -19.75 -9.18 -17.41
CA ASN A 194 -20.33 -7.89 -17.77
C ASN A 194 -19.99 -6.86 -16.69
N MET A 195 -18.71 -6.38 -16.70
CA MET A 195 -18.19 -5.48 -15.68
C MET A 195 -19.14 -4.35 -15.31
N LYS A 196 -19.79 -3.70 -16.32
CA LYS A 196 -20.70 -2.59 -16.07
C LYS A 196 -21.96 -3.01 -15.31
N ALA A 197 -22.63 -4.07 -15.77
CA ALA A 197 -23.86 -4.56 -15.11
C ALA A 197 -23.54 -5.17 -13.76
N ASP A 198 -22.48 -5.99 -13.65
CA ASP A 198 -22.07 -6.63 -12.41
C ASP A 198 -21.70 -5.59 -11.34
N PHE A 199 -20.94 -4.57 -11.71
CA PHE A 199 -20.57 -3.51 -10.78
C PHE A 199 -21.75 -2.63 -10.37
N TYR A 200 -22.65 -2.31 -11.31
CA TYR A 200 -23.87 -1.55 -11.03
C TYR A 200 -24.74 -2.27 -10.00
N ASN A 201 -24.98 -3.58 -10.17
CA ASN A 201 -25.76 -4.38 -9.22
C ASN A 201 -25.12 -4.38 -7.83
N GLN A 202 -23.78 -4.50 -7.75
CA GLN A 202 -23.06 -4.45 -6.49
C GLN A 202 -23.10 -3.06 -5.82
N LEU A 203 -23.22 -1.97 -6.59
CA LEU A 203 -23.45 -0.64 -6.02
C LEU A 203 -24.84 -0.50 -5.42
N LEU A 204 -25.87 -1.09 -6.05
CA LEU A 204 -27.21 -1.12 -5.49
C LEU A 204 -27.24 -1.87 -4.15
N ASP A 205 -26.55 -3.01 -4.05
CA ASP A 205 -26.41 -3.80 -2.81
C ASP A 205 -25.71 -3.04 -1.66
N LEU A 206 -25.03 -1.92 -1.95
CA LEU A 206 -24.41 -1.06 -0.93
C LEU A 206 -25.35 0.00 -0.39
N ILE A 207 -26.41 0.34 -1.14
CA ILE A 207 -27.36 1.40 -0.79
C ILE A 207 -28.51 0.85 0.05
N ASP A 208 -28.85 -0.42 -0.16
CA ASP A 208 -29.85 -1.17 0.62
C ASP A 208 -29.25 -1.64 1.97
#